data_269bd4cfbde79400cc6b8ff02a8e8b35
#
_entry.id   269bd4cfbde79400cc6b8ff02a8e8b35
#
_cell.length_a   1.000
_cell.length_b   1.000
_cell.length_c   1.000
_cell.angle_alpha   90.00
_cell.angle_beta   90.00
_cell.angle_gamma   90.00
#
_symmetry.space_group_name_H-M   'P 1'
#
loop_
_entity.id
_entity.type
_entity.pdbx_description
1 polymer ?
#
loop_
_entity_poly.entity_id
_entity_poly.type
_entity_poly.pdbx_seq_one_letter_code
_entity_poly.pdbx_strand_id
1 'polypeptide(L)'
;LLVLTIAALLQAFVFAHNGIIGFIMHMISSGIWVLLAGGIYSLCKRTTKGMVLGLVCGTIAVVLVMIPLNFIFIPVLMNADLSVAETASIFWQGLFGGYDPAAYSEAAIAMHDTVAGLLWIGIIPFNLIKWVLHSVIFVIVYRSLPFLHRHKQQAEV
;
A
#
# COMPACT_ATOMS: atom_id res chain seq x y z
N LEU A 1 11.17 12.18 0.02
CA LEU A 1 9.90 12.60 -0.60
C LEU A 1 10.05 12.78 -2.10
N LEU A 2 10.96 13.59 -2.62
CA LEU A 2 11.12 13.86 -4.06
C LEU A 2 11.23 12.58 -4.90
N VAL A 3 12.08 11.63 -4.51
CA VAL A 3 12.25 10.35 -5.22
C VAL A 3 10.96 9.54 -5.24
N LEU A 4 10.23 9.51 -4.12
CA LEU A 4 8.93 8.82 -4.04
C LEU A 4 7.90 9.48 -4.96
N THR A 5 7.86 10.80 -5.00
CA THR A 5 6.93 11.54 -5.87
C THR A 5 7.22 11.26 -7.34
N ILE A 6 8.49 11.31 -7.76
CA ILE A 6 8.89 11.01 -9.14
C ILE A 6 8.56 9.56 -9.50
N ALA A 7 8.89 8.60 -8.62
CA ALA A 7 8.59 7.19 -8.85
C ALA A 7 7.08 6.94 -8.96
N ALA A 8 6.27 7.57 -8.10
CA ALA A 8 4.82 7.46 -8.14
C ALA A 8 4.21 8.08 -9.41
N LEU A 9 4.74 9.22 -9.86
CA LEU A 9 4.33 9.86 -11.13
C LEU A 9 4.65 8.96 -12.32
N LEU A 10 5.88 8.45 -12.41
CA LEU A 10 6.27 7.54 -13.49
C LEU A 10 5.38 6.28 -13.50
N GLN A 11 5.14 5.69 -12.33
CA GLN A 11 4.31 4.49 -12.24
C GLN A 11 2.86 4.76 -12.62
N ALA A 12 2.27 5.87 -12.17
CA ALA A 12 0.86 6.18 -12.42
C ALA A 12 0.58 6.59 -13.86
N PHE A 13 1.46 7.38 -14.47
CA PHE A 13 1.19 7.99 -15.77
C PHE A 13 1.89 7.28 -16.94
N VAL A 14 3.06 6.68 -16.70
CA VAL A 14 3.85 6.06 -17.78
C VAL A 14 3.60 4.55 -17.85
N PHE A 15 3.59 3.86 -16.70
CA PHE A 15 3.50 2.39 -16.70
C PHE A 15 2.08 1.86 -16.50
N ALA A 16 1.31 2.42 -15.58
CA ALA A 16 0.01 1.87 -15.20
C ALA A 16 -1.20 2.58 -15.82
N HIS A 17 -1.00 3.75 -16.42
CA HIS A 17 -2.07 4.59 -16.99
C HIS A 17 -3.25 4.87 -16.06
N ASN A 18 -3.07 4.69 -14.74
CA ASN A 18 -4.13 4.86 -13.74
C ASN A 18 -4.36 6.33 -13.34
N GLY A 19 -3.66 7.26 -14.00
CA GLY A 19 -3.83 8.69 -13.81
C GLY A 19 -3.61 9.16 -12.36
N ILE A 20 -4.36 10.18 -11.96
CA ILE A 20 -4.25 10.83 -10.64
C ILE A 20 -4.56 9.86 -9.48
N ILE A 21 -5.54 8.98 -9.65
CA ILE A 21 -5.92 8.01 -8.60
C ILE A 21 -4.77 7.04 -8.34
N GLY A 22 -4.16 6.49 -9.38
CA GLY A 22 -2.99 5.64 -9.26
C GLY A 22 -1.82 6.35 -8.58
N PHE A 23 -1.59 7.62 -8.91
CA PHE A 23 -0.58 8.46 -8.24
C PHE A 23 -0.85 8.59 -6.73
N ILE A 24 -2.08 8.94 -6.34
CA ILE A 24 -2.47 9.09 -4.92
C ILE A 24 -2.29 7.77 -4.16
N MET A 25 -2.77 6.67 -4.72
CA MET A 25 -2.63 5.34 -4.12
C MET A 25 -1.16 4.94 -3.92
N HIS A 26 -0.31 5.25 -4.90
CA HIS A 26 1.13 5.00 -4.81
C HIS A 26 1.81 5.88 -3.77
N MET A 27 1.48 7.15 -3.70
CA MET A 27 2.03 8.07 -2.71
C MET A 27 1.67 7.63 -1.29
N ILE A 28 0.42 7.25 -1.05
CA ILE A 28 -0.03 6.77 0.27
C ILE A 28 0.71 5.48 0.65
N SER A 29 0.68 4.48 -0.23
CA SER A 29 1.27 3.17 0.06
C SER A 29 2.79 3.25 0.26
N SER A 30 3.49 3.95 -0.61
CA SER A 30 4.94 4.13 -0.50
C SER A 30 5.33 4.98 0.70
N GLY A 31 4.54 6.02 1.00
CA GLY A 31 4.73 6.87 2.17
C GLY A 31 4.62 6.07 3.48
N ILE A 32 3.57 5.28 3.62
CA ILE A 32 3.37 4.42 4.80
C ILE A 32 4.52 3.41 4.94
N TRP A 33 4.91 2.76 3.85
CA TRP A 33 5.99 1.78 3.87
C TRP A 33 7.31 2.40 4.33
N VAL A 34 7.69 3.55 3.76
CA VAL A 34 8.94 4.24 4.10
C VAL A 34 8.93 4.76 5.53
N LEU A 35 7.80 5.35 5.99
CA LEU A 35 7.68 5.88 7.34
C LEU A 35 7.76 4.78 8.39
N LEU A 36 7.07 3.66 8.19
CA LEU A 36 7.10 2.54 9.13
C LEU A 36 8.43 1.81 9.10
N ALA A 37 8.93 1.46 7.92
CA ALA A 37 10.21 0.77 7.80
C ALA A 37 11.35 1.62 8.36
N GLY A 38 11.41 2.91 8.01
CA GLY A 38 12.42 3.85 8.49
C GLY A 38 12.25 4.17 9.98
N GLY A 39 11.03 4.35 10.45
CA GLY A 39 10.71 4.62 11.85
C GLY A 39 11.14 3.48 12.76
N ILE A 40 10.73 2.25 12.44
CA ILE A 40 11.11 1.04 13.21
C ILE A 40 12.63 0.82 13.16
N TYR A 41 13.24 0.98 11.99
CA TYR A 41 14.70 0.89 11.86
C TYR A 41 15.42 1.89 12.75
N SER A 42 14.92 3.13 12.82
CA SER A 42 15.47 4.18 13.68
C SER A 42 15.29 3.86 15.17
N LEU A 43 14.08 3.45 15.57
CA LEU A 43 13.76 3.04 16.95
C LEU A 43 14.60 1.85 17.42
N CYS A 44 14.89 0.91 16.53
CA CYS A 44 15.75 -0.24 16.79
C CYS A 44 17.26 0.07 16.69
N LYS A 45 17.65 1.33 16.94
CA LYS A 45 19.04 1.79 16.91
C LYS A 45 19.80 1.40 15.62
N ARG A 46 19.09 1.43 14.50
CA ARG A 46 19.60 1.13 13.14
C ARG A 46 20.28 -0.25 13.02
N THR A 47 19.79 -1.23 13.76
CA THR A 47 20.30 -2.60 13.70
C THR A 47 19.76 -3.34 12.48
N THR A 48 20.46 -4.39 12.02
CA THR A 48 19.97 -5.26 10.94
C THR A 48 18.64 -5.93 11.28
N LYS A 49 18.45 -6.33 12.55
CA LYS A 49 17.18 -6.89 13.04
C LYS A 49 16.05 -5.85 12.94
N GLY A 50 16.32 -4.60 13.34
CA GLY A 50 15.37 -3.50 13.22
C GLY A 50 15.02 -3.18 11.76
N MET A 51 15.98 -3.30 10.83
CA MET A 51 15.70 -3.15 9.40
C MET A 51 14.73 -4.22 8.89
N VAL A 52 15.00 -5.50 9.18
CA VAL A 52 14.12 -6.59 8.76
C VAL A 52 12.73 -6.44 9.37
N LEU A 53 12.66 -6.16 10.68
CA LEU A 53 11.38 -5.93 11.36
C LEU A 53 10.61 -4.76 10.73
N GLY A 54 11.27 -3.65 10.45
CA GLY A 54 10.68 -2.49 9.81
C GLY A 54 10.11 -2.80 8.42
N LEU A 55 10.85 -3.55 7.59
CA LEU A 55 10.40 -3.96 6.27
C LEU A 55 9.19 -4.88 6.33
N VAL A 56 9.17 -5.84 7.25
CA VAL A 56 8.03 -6.75 7.46
C VAL A 56 6.80 -5.98 7.93
N CYS A 57 6.93 -5.16 8.97
CA CYS A 57 5.82 -4.34 9.48
C CYS A 57 5.30 -3.35 8.43
N GLY A 58 6.20 -2.71 7.70
CA GLY A 58 5.84 -1.80 6.60
C GLY A 58 5.06 -2.52 5.49
N THR A 59 5.50 -3.72 5.10
CA THR A 59 4.80 -4.54 4.10
C THR A 59 3.39 -4.92 4.57
N ILE A 60 3.25 -5.43 5.79
CA ILE A 60 1.94 -5.80 6.36
C ILE A 60 1.02 -4.57 6.42
N ALA A 61 1.50 -3.45 6.93
CA ALA A 61 0.71 -2.23 7.04
C ALA A 61 0.22 -1.72 5.69
N VAL A 62 1.06 -1.75 4.65
CA VAL A 62 0.63 -1.33 3.31
C VAL A 62 -0.40 -2.27 2.73
N VAL A 63 -0.24 -3.59 2.88
CA VAL A 63 -1.26 -4.55 2.41
C VAL A 63 -2.60 -4.26 3.08
N LEU A 64 -2.61 -4.04 4.41
CA LEU A 64 -3.83 -3.71 5.15
C LEU A 64 -4.47 -2.39 4.70
N VAL A 65 -3.68 -1.36 4.45
CA VAL A 65 -4.18 -0.06 3.97
C VAL A 65 -4.66 -0.12 2.53
N MET A 66 -4.05 -0.95 1.70
CA MET A 66 -4.48 -1.10 0.30
C MET A 66 -5.86 -1.76 0.17
N ILE A 67 -6.33 -2.51 1.18
CA ILE A 67 -7.68 -3.09 1.17
C ILE A 67 -8.75 -1.99 1.09
N PRO A 68 -8.91 -1.10 2.09
CA PRO A 68 -9.92 -0.05 2.01
C PRO A 68 -9.69 0.92 0.87
N LEU A 69 -8.45 1.23 0.51
CA LEU A 69 -8.16 2.11 -0.61
C LEU A 69 -8.69 1.55 -1.94
N ASN A 70 -8.50 0.26 -2.18
CA ASN A 70 -9.04 -0.35 -3.40
C ASN A 70 -10.57 -0.39 -3.39
N PHE A 71 -11.20 -0.67 -2.25
CA PHE A 71 -12.66 -0.61 -2.14
C PHE A 71 -13.23 0.76 -2.48
N ILE A 72 -12.55 1.84 -2.09
CA ILE A 72 -12.98 3.21 -2.34
C ILE A 72 -12.70 3.62 -3.79
N PHE A 73 -11.53 3.28 -4.34
CA PHE A 73 -11.08 3.81 -5.62
C PHE A 73 -11.44 2.94 -6.83
N ILE A 74 -11.61 1.62 -6.69
CA ILE A 74 -11.98 0.75 -7.81
C ILE A 74 -13.31 1.15 -8.44
N PRO A 75 -14.41 1.38 -7.68
CA PRO A 75 -15.68 1.84 -8.27
C PRO A 75 -15.55 3.14 -9.06
N VAL A 76 -14.75 4.08 -8.54
CA VAL A 76 -14.47 5.37 -9.22
C VAL A 76 -13.69 5.14 -10.53
N LEU A 77 -12.70 4.23 -10.53
CA LEU A 77 -11.92 3.88 -11.72
C LEU A 77 -12.76 3.14 -12.77
N MET A 78 -13.75 2.37 -12.34
CA MET A 78 -14.64 1.61 -13.23
C MET A 78 -15.84 2.44 -13.72
N ASN A 79 -15.91 3.74 -13.39
CA ASN A 79 -17.05 4.61 -13.67
C ASN A 79 -18.38 4.00 -13.20
N ALA A 80 -18.36 3.31 -12.06
CA ALA A 80 -19.57 2.78 -11.47
C ALA A 80 -20.44 3.93 -10.93
N ASP A 81 -21.75 3.84 -11.10
CA ASP A 81 -22.72 4.81 -10.59
C ASP A 81 -22.85 4.75 -9.04
N LEU A 82 -21.72 4.64 -8.37
CA LEU A 82 -21.63 4.60 -6.92
C LEU A 82 -20.81 5.78 -6.43
N SER A 83 -21.34 6.51 -5.47
CA SER A 83 -20.58 7.53 -4.77
C SER A 83 -19.48 6.88 -3.89
N VAL A 84 -18.41 7.62 -3.65
CA VAL A 84 -17.35 7.20 -2.72
C VAL A 84 -17.93 6.94 -1.32
N ALA A 85 -18.93 7.70 -0.91
CA ALA A 85 -19.59 7.53 0.40
C ALA A 85 -20.37 6.21 0.49
N GLU A 86 -21.10 5.83 -0.55
CA GLU A 86 -21.81 4.54 -0.59
C GLU A 86 -20.83 3.38 -0.57
N THR A 87 -19.77 3.43 -1.37
CA THR A 87 -18.73 2.40 -1.39
C THR A 87 -18.04 2.26 -0.02
N ALA A 88 -17.71 3.36 0.63
CA ALA A 88 -17.13 3.34 1.97
C ALA A 88 -18.12 2.77 3.00
N SER A 89 -19.40 3.11 2.92
CA SER A 89 -20.44 2.58 3.80
C SER A 89 -20.58 1.07 3.65
N ILE A 90 -20.66 0.57 2.42
CA ILE A 90 -20.73 -0.88 2.13
C ILE A 90 -19.50 -1.61 2.67
N PHE A 91 -18.31 -1.03 2.49
CA PHE A 91 -17.07 -1.60 3.01
C PHE A 91 -17.10 -1.72 4.54
N TRP A 92 -17.43 -0.63 5.25
CA TRP A 92 -17.46 -0.62 6.71
C TRP A 92 -18.52 -1.56 7.29
N GLN A 93 -19.70 -1.61 6.68
CA GLN A 93 -20.76 -2.52 7.10
C GLN A 93 -20.40 -3.98 6.86
N GLY A 94 -19.73 -4.29 5.74
CA GLY A 94 -19.22 -5.62 5.47
C GLY A 94 -18.14 -6.06 6.46
N LEU A 95 -17.30 -5.13 6.90
CA LEU A 95 -16.19 -5.43 7.82
C LEU A 95 -16.66 -5.62 9.28
N PHE A 96 -17.59 -4.77 9.76
CA PHE A 96 -18.03 -4.75 11.15
C PHE A 96 -19.38 -5.45 11.39
N GLY A 97 -20.00 -5.97 10.36
CA GLY A 97 -21.34 -6.55 10.40
C GLY A 97 -22.43 -5.50 10.18
N GLY A 98 -23.58 -5.97 9.74
CA GLY A 98 -24.74 -5.09 9.44
C GLY A 98 -24.92 -4.80 7.95
N TYR A 99 -24.14 -5.44 7.06
CA TYR A 99 -24.38 -5.37 5.63
C TYR A 99 -25.72 -6.08 5.30
N ASP A 100 -26.69 -5.28 4.92
CA ASP A 100 -27.99 -5.76 4.42
C ASP A 100 -28.10 -5.50 2.91
N PRO A 101 -27.97 -6.53 2.07
CA PRO A 101 -28.09 -6.38 0.62
C PRO A 101 -29.40 -5.71 0.19
N ALA A 102 -30.50 -5.91 0.93
CA ALA A 102 -31.79 -5.34 0.59
C ALA A 102 -31.85 -3.80 0.72
N ALA A 103 -30.88 -3.20 1.43
CA ALA A 103 -30.77 -1.76 1.58
C ALA A 103 -30.01 -1.07 0.44
N TYR A 104 -29.42 -1.85 -0.51
CA TYR A 104 -28.57 -1.32 -1.57
C TYR A 104 -29.12 -1.61 -2.97
N SER A 105 -28.71 -0.78 -3.95
CA SER A 105 -29.01 -1.03 -5.34
C SER A 105 -28.32 -2.30 -5.87
N GLU A 106 -28.89 -2.94 -6.89
CA GLU A 106 -28.27 -4.10 -7.54
C GLU A 106 -26.84 -3.80 -8.04
N ALA A 107 -26.59 -2.59 -8.53
CA ALA A 107 -25.27 -2.14 -8.94
C ALA A 107 -24.27 -2.10 -7.77
N ALA A 108 -24.70 -1.68 -6.58
CA ALA A 108 -23.89 -1.64 -5.37
C ALA A 108 -23.54 -3.05 -4.88
N ILE A 109 -24.48 -3.98 -4.92
CA ILE A 109 -24.28 -5.39 -4.55
C ILE A 109 -23.31 -6.07 -5.51
N ALA A 110 -23.50 -5.93 -6.81
CA ALA A 110 -22.63 -6.51 -7.83
C ALA A 110 -21.19 -5.97 -7.72
N MET A 111 -21.04 -4.68 -7.43
CA MET A 111 -19.73 -4.06 -7.21
C MET A 111 -19.06 -4.58 -5.93
N HIS A 112 -19.78 -4.71 -4.84
CA HIS A 112 -19.28 -5.28 -3.60
C HIS A 112 -18.73 -6.69 -3.82
N ASP A 113 -19.49 -7.56 -4.46
CA ASP A 113 -19.10 -8.95 -4.71
C ASP A 113 -17.89 -9.03 -5.65
N THR A 114 -17.84 -8.18 -6.68
CA THR A 114 -16.71 -8.10 -7.59
C THR A 114 -15.43 -7.66 -6.86
N VAL A 115 -15.50 -6.61 -6.05
CA VAL A 115 -14.32 -6.12 -5.32
C VAL A 115 -13.90 -7.09 -4.23
N ALA A 116 -14.84 -7.74 -3.53
CA ALA A 116 -14.54 -8.77 -2.55
C ALA A 116 -13.82 -9.98 -3.19
N GLY A 117 -14.26 -10.44 -4.37
CA GLY A 117 -13.56 -11.47 -5.13
C GLY A 117 -12.16 -11.05 -5.55
N LEU A 118 -12.00 -9.83 -6.07
CA LEU A 118 -10.70 -9.30 -6.47
C LEU A 118 -9.72 -9.13 -5.31
N LEU A 119 -10.20 -8.87 -4.09
CA LEU A 119 -9.35 -8.74 -2.90
C LEU A 119 -8.51 -9.98 -2.68
N TRP A 120 -9.13 -11.15 -2.62
CA TRP A 120 -8.46 -12.39 -2.25
C TRP A 120 -7.58 -12.94 -3.36
N ILE A 121 -7.98 -12.79 -4.62
CA ILE A 121 -7.28 -13.39 -5.77
C ILE A 121 -6.26 -12.43 -6.37
N GLY A 122 -6.53 -11.12 -6.33
CA GLY A 122 -5.71 -10.10 -6.98
C GLY A 122 -5.01 -9.17 -6.01
N ILE A 123 -5.77 -8.37 -5.28
CA ILE A 123 -5.25 -7.19 -4.55
C ILE A 123 -4.28 -7.59 -3.44
N ILE A 124 -4.66 -8.53 -2.58
CA ILE A 124 -3.81 -8.98 -1.45
C ILE A 124 -2.55 -9.68 -1.96
N PRO A 125 -2.63 -10.74 -2.80
CA PRO A 125 -1.44 -11.42 -3.30
C PRO A 125 -0.52 -10.49 -4.10
N PHE A 126 -1.07 -9.66 -4.97
CA PHE A 126 -0.29 -8.73 -5.78
C PHE A 126 0.48 -7.73 -4.92
N ASN A 127 -0.20 -7.09 -3.96
CA ASN A 127 0.46 -6.11 -3.08
C ASN A 127 1.49 -6.79 -2.18
N LEU A 128 1.22 -7.99 -1.67
CA LEU A 128 2.17 -8.75 -0.87
C LEU A 128 3.44 -9.05 -1.67
N ILE A 129 3.32 -9.63 -2.86
CA ILE A 129 4.46 -9.94 -3.73
C ILE A 129 5.22 -8.66 -4.08
N LYS A 130 4.53 -7.61 -4.51
CA LYS A 130 5.12 -6.32 -4.86
C LYS A 130 5.99 -5.77 -3.71
N TRP A 131 5.46 -5.71 -2.50
CA TRP A 131 6.16 -5.10 -1.37
C TRP A 131 7.25 -6.00 -0.79
N VAL A 132 7.11 -7.32 -0.89
CA VAL A 132 8.20 -8.26 -0.59
C VAL A 132 9.36 -8.05 -1.57
N LEU A 133 9.09 -7.94 -2.87
CA LEU A 133 10.12 -7.65 -3.86
C LEU A 133 10.80 -6.31 -3.60
N HIS A 134 10.05 -5.25 -3.27
CA HIS A 134 10.63 -3.96 -2.88
C HIS A 134 11.55 -4.09 -1.66
N SER A 135 11.16 -4.87 -0.66
CA SER A 135 11.95 -5.11 0.53
C SER A 135 13.25 -5.86 0.21
N VAL A 136 13.19 -6.88 -0.65
CA VAL A 136 14.38 -7.63 -1.10
C VAL A 136 15.33 -6.73 -1.87
N ILE A 137 14.82 -5.97 -2.85
CA ILE A 137 15.62 -5.02 -3.63
C ILE A 137 16.25 -3.97 -2.70
N PHE A 138 15.49 -3.44 -1.75
CA PHE A 138 16.01 -2.48 -0.78
C PHE A 138 17.19 -3.07 0.02
N VAL A 139 17.07 -4.31 0.51
CA VAL A 139 18.15 -4.98 1.26
C VAL A 139 19.39 -5.18 0.40
N ILE A 140 19.22 -5.59 -0.86
CA ILE A 140 20.33 -5.77 -1.80
C ILE A 140 21.05 -4.43 -2.03
N VAL A 141 20.30 -3.39 -2.38
CA VAL A 141 20.86 -2.04 -2.63
C VAL A 141 21.53 -1.49 -1.36
N TYR A 142 20.87 -1.61 -0.21
CA TYR A 142 21.43 -1.15 1.06
C TYR A 142 22.77 -1.83 1.38
N ARG A 143 22.90 -3.14 1.14
CA ARG A 143 24.16 -3.89 1.35
C ARG A 143 25.23 -3.55 0.32
N SER A 144 24.84 -3.21 -0.90
CA SER A 144 25.76 -2.88 -2.01
C SER A 144 26.36 -1.47 -1.90
N LEU A 145 25.82 -0.61 -1.03
CA LEU A 145 26.27 0.78 -0.87
C LEU A 145 27.13 0.95 0.41
N PRO A 146 28.46 0.74 0.33
CA PRO A 146 29.35 0.75 1.51
C PRO A 146 29.37 2.10 2.24
N PHE A 147 29.09 3.22 1.56
CA PHE A 147 29.08 4.54 2.17
C PHE A 147 27.94 4.70 3.21
N LEU A 148 26.85 3.97 3.08
CA LEU A 148 25.76 3.97 4.06
C LEU A 148 26.16 3.32 5.39
N HIS A 149 27.22 2.50 5.39
CA HIS A 149 27.74 1.83 6.58
C HIS A 149 28.85 2.62 7.29
N ARG A 150 29.53 3.53 6.59
CA ARG A 150 30.65 4.31 7.16
C ARG A 150 30.24 5.26 8.28
N HIS A 151 29.03 5.78 8.26
CA HIS A 151 28.53 6.65 9.34
C HIS A 151 28.33 5.94 10.68
N LYS A 152 28.28 4.61 10.71
CA LYS A 152 28.21 3.86 11.97
C LYS A 152 29.53 3.86 12.75
N GLN A 153 30.66 3.79 12.07
CA GLN A 153 31.97 3.69 12.72
C GLN A 153 32.44 5.03 13.30
N GLN A 154 31.95 6.16 12.79
CA GLN A 154 32.30 7.50 13.29
C GLN A 154 31.46 7.95 14.49
N ALA A 155 30.35 7.28 14.78
CA ALA A 155 29.49 7.61 15.91
C ALA A 155 29.80 6.77 17.17
N GLU A 156 30.71 5.81 17.07
CA GLU A 156 31.14 4.93 18.17
C GLU A 156 32.53 5.29 18.71
N VAL A 157 33.16 6.37 18.20
CA VAL A 157 34.39 7.00 18.68
C VAL A 157 34.06 8.32 19.35
#